data_028ac7c7e11cb349ed3db5a21b468857
#
_entry.id   028ac7c7e11cb349ed3db5a21b468857
#
_cell.length_a   1.000
_cell.length_b   1.000
_cell.length_c   1.000
_cell.angle_alpha   90.00
_cell.angle_beta   90.00
_cell.angle_gamma   90.00
#
_symmetry.space_group_name_H-M   'P 1'
#
loop_
_entity.id
_entity.type
_entity.pdbx_description
1 polymer ?
#
loop_
_entity_poly.entity_id
_entity_poly.type
_entity_poly.pdbx_seq_one_letter_code
_entity_poly.pdbx_strand_id
1 'polypeptide(L)'
;MDTICEGAVGAAVEDIQDRLGSVGYAVDEAERAESRFGRSTATAVARFRLDHGLSLGDAVDAATWSALVDECYQLGHRTLYLRLPTFHGNDVRQLQERLNVLGFSCGEPDGVYGVHTEAAVKLFQESIGALADGMAFPDTFDAIERLRHVWAGKPAAGPHPQGAMGFARAASVLNDAGIAITADDPISRNVAGRIWNLAHATVDDCALDLVDSPESTPSDARALIVLSTEPLPENVAPDMGNVMLDDIDTLPMRLRTAIQSSPARPRAVRVELPVGASAFTISDAQTFAVLLLDAICAAFDRLEL
;
A
#
# COMPACT_ATOMS: atom_id res chain seq x y z
N MET A 1 7.89 12.96 26.42
CA MET A 1 7.14 14.21 26.21
C MET A 1 5.97 14.17 27.18
N ASP A 2 5.76 15.21 27.97
CA ASP A 2 4.58 15.29 28.83
C ASP A 2 3.33 15.48 27.98
N THR A 3 2.22 14.87 28.36
CA THR A 3 0.96 14.98 27.64
C THR A 3 0.42 16.40 27.77
N ILE A 4 0.08 17.02 26.64
CA ILE A 4 -0.49 18.38 26.56
C ILE A 4 -2.00 18.25 26.37
N CYS A 5 -2.77 18.90 27.26
CA CYS A 5 -4.25 18.79 27.28
C CYS A 5 -4.90 20.16 27.53
N GLU A 6 -6.23 20.17 27.61
CA GLU A 6 -7.02 21.37 27.86
C GLU A 6 -6.52 22.10 29.12
N GLY A 7 -6.37 23.44 28.98
CA GLY A 7 -5.84 24.34 29.99
C GLY A 7 -4.34 24.63 29.85
N ALA A 8 -3.60 23.89 29.02
CA ALA A 8 -2.19 24.23 28.73
C ALA A 8 -2.09 25.53 27.93
N VAL A 9 -0.98 26.27 28.11
CA VAL A 9 -0.70 27.54 27.43
C VAL A 9 0.78 27.61 27.07
N GLY A 10 1.08 28.25 25.94
CA GLY A 10 2.46 28.59 25.54
C GLY A 10 2.87 27.99 24.20
N ALA A 11 4.17 28.12 23.88
CA ALA A 11 4.75 27.82 22.57
C ALA A 11 4.48 26.37 22.06
N ALA A 12 4.39 25.39 22.97
CA ALA A 12 4.09 24.03 22.59
C ALA A 12 2.63 23.88 22.11
N VAL A 13 1.69 24.67 22.67
CA VAL A 13 0.31 24.70 22.24
C VAL A 13 0.18 25.42 20.89
N GLU A 14 0.91 26.53 20.71
CA GLU A 14 0.97 27.25 19.45
C GLU A 14 1.46 26.34 18.31
N ASP A 15 2.55 25.59 18.50
CA ASP A 15 3.06 24.66 17.50
C ASP A 15 2.05 23.54 17.18
N ILE A 16 1.33 23.01 18.18
CA ILE A 16 0.24 22.03 17.97
C ILE A 16 -0.87 22.65 17.11
N GLN A 17 -1.32 23.84 17.44
CA GLN A 17 -2.42 24.53 16.76
C GLN A 17 -2.04 24.90 15.32
N ASP A 18 -0.82 25.32 15.07
CA ASP A 18 -0.31 25.63 13.73
C ASP A 18 -0.25 24.36 12.87
N ARG A 19 0.25 23.25 13.43
CA ARG A 19 0.27 21.95 12.71
C ARG A 19 -1.13 21.44 12.41
N LEU A 20 -2.04 21.46 13.39
CA LEU A 20 -3.43 21.08 13.19
C LEU A 20 -4.07 21.92 12.06
N GLY A 21 -3.84 23.21 12.06
CA GLY A 21 -4.32 24.12 11.01
C GLY A 21 -3.73 23.80 9.64
N SER A 22 -2.43 23.47 9.56
CA SER A 22 -1.75 23.12 8.31
C SER A 22 -2.23 21.83 7.68
N VAL A 23 -2.70 20.87 8.49
CA VAL A 23 -3.25 19.58 8.03
C VAL A 23 -4.80 19.58 8.00
N GLY A 24 -5.43 20.74 8.07
CA GLY A 24 -6.87 20.91 7.81
C GLY A 24 -7.79 20.78 9.02
N TYR A 25 -7.25 20.68 10.24
CA TYR A 25 -8.06 20.67 11.46
C TYR A 25 -8.16 22.08 12.03
N ALA A 26 -9.31 22.72 11.82
CA ALA A 26 -9.54 24.10 12.24
C ALA A 26 -9.57 24.22 13.77
N VAL A 27 -8.86 25.23 14.28
CA VAL A 27 -8.84 25.66 15.68
C VAL A 27 -9.36 27.09 15.76
N ASP A 28 -10.13 27.40 16.80
CA ASP A 28 -10.66 28.74 17.05
C ASP A 28 -9.56 29.78 17.14
N GLU A 29 -9.75 30.93 16.48
CA GLU A 29 -8.75 31.98 16.38
C GLU A 29 -8.45 32.65 17.75
N ALA A 30 -9.43 32.71 18.66
CA ALA A 30 -9.20 33.23 20.00
C ALA A 30 -8.29 32.29 20.82
N GLU A 31 -8.44 30.96 20.67
CA GLU A 31 -7.54 30.00 21.33
C GLU A 31 -6.12 30.07 20.75
N ARG A 32 -6.00 30.28 19.43
CA ARG A 32 -4.70 30.46 18.74
C ARG A 32 -4.01 31.76 19.18
N ALA A 33 -4.74 32.87 19.22
CA ALA A 33 -4.18 34.17 19.61
C ALA A 33 -3.63 34.18 21.05
N GLU A 34 -4.22 33.37 21.94
CA GLU A 34 -3.79 33.19 23.32
C GLU A 34 -2.79 32.05 23.52
N SER A 35 -2.45 31.30 22.46
CA SER A 35 -1.69 30.04 22.52
C SER A 35 -2.21 29.11 23.61
N ARG A 36 -3.55 29.01 23.75
CA ARG A 36 -4.24 28.29 24.81
C ARG A 36 -4.93 27.04 24.26
N PHE A 37 -4.62 25.91 24.87
CA PHE A 37 -5.31 24.64 24.56
C PHE A 37 -6.70 24.66 25.17
N GLY A 38 -7.67 25.12 24.41
CA GLY A 38 -9.06 25.17 24.83
C GLY A 38 -9.87 24.04 24.18
N ARG A 39 -11.19 24.18 24.25
CA ARG A 39 -12.14 23.16 23.78
C ARG A 39 -12.09 22.95 22.27
N SER A 40 -11.82 23.99 21.49
CA SER A 40 -11.68 23.88 20.05
C SER A 40 -10.44 23.09 19.67
N THR A 41 -9.29 23.36 20.31
CA THR A 41 -8.06 22.59 20.14
C THR A 41 -8.25 21.13 20.55
N ALA A 42 -8.91 20.86 21.69
CA ALA A 42 -9.25 19.51 22.15
C ALA A 42 -10.09 18.74 21.12
N THR A 43 -11.09 19.40 20.54
CA THR A 43 -11.95 18.81 19.50
C THR A 43 -11.16 18.51 18.22
N ALA A 44 -10.27 19.41 17.80
CA ALA A 44 -9.41 19.21 16.63
C ALA A 44 -8.46 18.02 16.85
N VAL A 45 -7.85 17.91 18.04
CA VAL A 45 -6.98 16.77 18.41
C VAL A 45 -7.78 15.47 18.43
N ALA A 46 -8.97 15.46 19.01
CA ALA A 46 -9.79 14.24 19.07
C ALA A 46 -10.17 13.74 17.67
N ARG A 47 -10.51 14.66 16.76
CA ARG A 47 -10.80 14.32 15.37
C ARG A 47 -9.55 13.83 14.64
N PHE A 48 -8.41 14.52 14.78
CA PHE A 48 -7.14 14.08 14.21
C PHE A 48 -6.79 12.66 14.66
N ARG A 49 -6.90 12.38 15.97
CA ARG A 49 -6.61 11.03 16.52
C ARG A 49 -7.53 9.97 15.94
N LEU A 50 -8.81 10.27 15.75
CA LEU A 50 -9.78 9.36 15.14
C LEU A 50 -9.43 9.07 13.69
N ASP A 51 -9.17 10.11 12.89
CA ASP A 51 -8.89 10.01 11.46
C ASP A 51 -7.54 9.26 11.19
N HIS A 52 -6.61 9.29 12.16
CA HIS A 52 -5.31 8.61 12.08
C HIS A 52 -5.23 7.29 12.87
N GLY A 53 -6.37 6.71 13.26
CA GLY A 53 -6.42 5.41 13.93
C GLY A 53 -5.73 5.35 15.30
N LEU A 54 -5.50 6.51 15.95
CA LEU A 54 -4.94 6.59 17.28
C LEU A 54 -6.00 6.29 18.36
N SER A 55 -5.54 5.94 19.56
CA SER A 55 -6.45 5.72 20.68
C SER A 55 -7.33 6.95 20.94
N LEU A 56 -8.61 6.74 21.26
CA LEU A 56 -9.56 7.82 21.52
C LEU A 56 -9.06 8.74 22.65
N GLY A 57 -9.23 10.06 22.44
CA GLY A 57 -8.80 11.08 23.40
C GLY A 57 -8.65 12.43 22.75
N ASP A 58 -8.48 13.46 23.53
CA ASP A 58 -8.40 14.87 23.13
C ASP A 58 -7.09 15.55 23.57
N ALA A 59 -6.16 14.77 24.10
CA ALA A 59 -4.85 15.23 24.54
C ALA A 59 -3.74 14.82 23.54
N VAL A 60 -2.69 15.62 23.46
CA VAL A 60 -1.51 15.35 22.63
C VAL A 60 -0.48 14.60 23.47
N ASP A 61 -0.42 13.28 23.28
CA ASP A 61 0.63 12.40 23.77
C ASP A 61 1.76 12.24 22.74
N ALA A 62 2.77 11.43 23.02
CA ALA A 62 3.90 11.21 22.15
C ALA A 62 3.49 10.61 20.79
N ALA A 63 2.48 9.73 20.76
CA ALA A 63 1.98 9.11 19.54
C ALA A 63 1.25 10.15 18.66
N THR A 64 0.37 10.97 19.27
CA THR A 64 -0.33 12.06 18.58
C THR A 64 0.66 13.10 18.02
N TRP A 65 1.66 13.47 18.83
CA TRP A 65 2.69 14.41 18.38
C TRP A 65 3.47 13.88 17.17
N SER A 66 3.90 12.61 17.23
CA SER A 66 4.62 11.99 16.12
C SER A 66 3.78 11.97 14.84
N ALA A 67 2.53 11.52 14.93
CA ALA A 67 1.61 11.49 13.79
C ALA A 67 1.37 12.91 13.21
N LEU A 68 1.19 13.91 14.07
CA LEU A 68 0.96 15.29 13.66
C LEU A 68 2.20 15.90 12.96
N VAL A 69 3.41 15.58 13.43
CA VAL A 69 4.65 15.98 12.77
C VAL A 69 4.78 15.30 11.41
N ASP A 70 4.49 14.01 11.32
CA ASP A 70 4.60 13.26 10.09
C ASP A 70 3.62 13.75 9.01
N GLU A 71 2.40 14.11 9.39
CA GLU A 71 1.42 14.70 8.46
C GLU A 71 1.81 16.08 7.93
N CYS A 72 2.67 16.82 8.63
CA CYS A 72 3.17 18.12 8.17
C CYS A 72 4.27 18.04 7.11
N TYR A 73 4.86 16.86 6.90
CA TYR A 73 5.84 16.71 5.83
C TYR A 73 5.20 16.79 4.45
N GLN A 74 5.86 17.46 3.54
CA GLN A 74 5.52 17.51 2.13
C GLN A 74 6.60 16.81 1.32
N LEU A 75 6.23 16.33 0.15
CA LEU A 75 7.15 15.64 -0.75
C LEU A 75 8.35 16.53 -1.06
N GLY A 76 9.56 15.99 -0.86
CA GLY A 76 10.81 16.71 -1.02
C GLY A 76 11.38 17.33 0.27
N HIS A 77 10.63 17.37 1.37
CA HIS A 77 11.15 17.92 2.64
C HIS A 77 12.23 17.04 3.27
N ARG A 78 12.19 15.73 3.00
CA ARG A 78 13.20 14.77 3.49
C ARG A 78 13.44 13.68 2.44
N THR A 79 14.60 13.04 2.49
CA THR A 79 14.89 11.83 1.71
C THR A 79 14.11 10.67 2.28
N LEU A 80 13.40 9.92 1.42
CA LEU A 80 12.60 8.77 1.80
C LEU A 80 13.27 7.48 1.31
N TYR A 81 13.39 6.48 2.19
CA TYR A 81 13.96 5.16 1.88
C TYR A 81 13.48 4.12 2.89
N LEU A 82 13.63 2.85 2.57
CA LEU A 82 13.27 1.77 3.49
C LEU A 82 14.21 1.73 4.68
N ARG A 83 13.67 1.85 5.89
CA ARG A 83 14.40 1.78 7.17
C ARG A 83 13.49 1.26 8.28
N LEU A 84 14.07 0.96 9.46
CA LEU A 84 13.33 0.66 10.69
C LEU A 84 13.70 1.69 11.79
N PRO A 85 12.71 2.30 12.48
CA PRO A 85 11.30 2.30 12.14
C PRO A 85 11.06 2.96 10.77
N THR A 86 10.00 2.53 10.07
CA THR A 86 9.65 3.03 8.73
C THR A 86 9.36 4.53 8.74
N PHE A 87 9.63 5.20 7.62
CA PHE A 87 9.06 6.53 7.40
C PHE A 87 7.56 6.42 7.21
N HIS A 88 6.84 7.35 7.83
CA HIS A 88 5.41 7.53 7.60
C HIS A 88 5.07 9.02 7.52
N GLY A 89 3.92 9.35 6.94
CA GLY A 89 3.41 10.71 6.83
C GLY A 89 2.91 11.08 5.44
N ASN A 90 2.48 12.33 5.35
CA ASN A 90 1.86 12.87 4.13
C ASN A 90 2.81 12.90 2.92
N ASP A 91 4.11 13.13 3.13
CA ASP A 91 5.12 13.10 2.06
C ASP A 91 5.24 11.69 1.43
N VAL A 92 5.18 10.65 2.25
CA VAL A 92 5.18 9.25 1.76
C VAL A 92 3.90 8.96 0.99
N ARG A 93 2.73 9.35 1.53
CA ARG A 93 1.44 9.19 0.85
C ARG A 93 1.43 9.89 -0.52
N GLN A 94 1.89 11.14 -0.59
CA GLN A 94 2.02 11.86 -1.85
C GLN A 94 2.96 11.16 -2.85
N LEU A 95 4.07 10.57 -2.37
CA LEU A 95 4.98 9.79 -3.23
C LEU A 95 4.25 8.57 -3.80
N GLN A 96 3.54 7.81 -2.96
CA GLN A 96 2.78 6.62 -3.36
C GLN A 96 1.70 6.95 -4.38
N GLU A 97 0.90 8.00 -4.14
CA GLU A 97 -0.13 8.48 -5.06
C GLU A 97 0.45 8.79 -6.45
N ARG A 98 1.57 9.50 -6.49
CA ARG A 98 2.20 9.89 -7.76
C ARG A 98 2.80 8.70 -8.49
N LEU A 99 3.46 7.78 -7.78
CA LEU A 99 4.01 6.56 -8.36
C LEU A 99 2.89 5.67 -8.93
N ASN A 100 1.79 5.49 -8.20
CA ASN A 100 0.65 4.71 -8.66
C ASN A 100 0.06 5.29 -9.96
N VAL A 101 -0.13 6.63 -10.04
CA VAL A 101 -0.63 7.30 -11.26
C VAL A 101 0.35 7.16 -12.42
N LEU A 102 1.65 7.14 -12.16
CA LEU A 102 2.69 6.92 -13.16
C LEU A 102 2.82 5.44 -13.58
N GLY A 103 2.07 4.54 -12.95
CA GLY A 103 2.07 3.10 -13.25
C GLY A 103 3.08 2.27 -12.47
N PHE A 104 3.70 2.86 -11.44
CA PHE A 104 4.63 2.19 -10.52
C PHE A 104 3.89 1.89 -9.21
N SER A 105 3.19 0.76 -9.17
CA SER A 105 2.32 0.42 -8.05
C SER A 105 3.07 0.17 -6.76
N CYS A 106 2.64 0.83 -5.69
CA CYS A 106 3.09 0.62 -4.32
C CYS A 106 1.98 0.18 -3.36
N GLY A 107 0.82 -0.22 -3.89
CA GLY A 107 -0.35 -0.53 -3.09
C GLY A 107 -1.17 0.72 -2.75
N GLU A 108 -2.05 0.59 -1.76
CA GLU A 108 -2.80 1.72 -1.22
C GLU A 108 -1.83 2.81 -0.71
N PRO A 109 -2.12 4.09 -0.96
CA PRO A 109 -1.32 5.19 -0.42
C PRO A 109 -1.54 5.34 1.10
N ASP A 110 -1.00 4.42 1.87
CA ASP A 110 -1.12 4.35 3.33
C ASP A 110 -0.23 5.35 4.07
N GLY A 111 0.70 5.98 3.35
CA GLY A 111 1.68 6.90 3.92
C GLY A 111 2.81 6.21 4.68
N VAL A 112 3.02 4.89 4.52
CA VAL A 112 4.13 4.14 5.12
C VAL A 112 5.13 3.73 4.05
N TYR A 113 6.42 4.05 4.23
CA TYR A 113 7.47 3.67 3.29
C TYR A 113 7.86 2.20 3.50
N GLY A 114 7.06 1.30 2.94
CA GLY A 114 7.27 -0.14 3.01
C GLY A 114 8.07 -0.68 1.83
N VAL A 115 8.17 -2.01 1.75
CA VAL A 115 8.94 -2.72 0.71
C VAL A 115 8.36 -2.53 -0.69
N HIS A 116 7.03 -2.38 -0.80
CA HIS A 116 6.39 -2.12 -2.09
C HIS A 116 6.64 -0.69 -2.57
N THR A 117 6.67 0.28 -1.65
CA THR A 117 7.04 1.67 -1.98
C THR A 117 8.49 1.73 -2.46
N GLU A 118 9.43 1.04 -1.78
CA GLU A 118 10.82 0.95 -2.22
C GLU A 118 10.93 0.32 -3.62
N ALA A 119 10.21 -0.78 -3.87
CA ALA A 119 10.21 -1.44 -5.18
C ALA A 119 9.68 -0.52 -6.29
N ALA A 120 8.58 0.21 -6.01
CA ALA A 120 8.02 1.18 -6.96
C ALA A 120 8.99 2.32 -7.26
N VAL A 121 9.70 2.85 -6.25
CA VAL A 121 10.74 3.87 -6.43
C VAL A 121 11.88 3.34 -7.30
N LYS A 122 12.36 2.11 -7.07
CA LYS A 122 13.41 1.48 -7.89
C LYS A 122 12.98 1.37 -9.35
N LEU A 123 11.77 0.88 -9.61
CA LEU A 123 11.23 0.76 -10.97
C LEU A 123 11.08 2.13 -11.66
N PHE A 124 10.63 3.14 -10.92
CA PHE A 124 10.57 4.51 -11.43
C PHE A 124 11.96 5.03 -11.79
N GLN A 125 12.95 4.88 -10.90
CA GLN A 125 14.34 5.28 -11.12
C GLN A 125 14.94 4.59 -12.36
N GLU A 126 14.73 3.28 -12.53
CA GLU A 126 15.11 2.54 -13.75
C GLU A 126 14.48 3.14 -15.00
N SER A 127 13.19 3.46 -14.94
CA SER A 127 12.45 3.99 -16.11
C SER A 127 12.96 5.33 -16.59
N ILE A 128 13.56 6.12 -15.72
CA ILE A 128 14.17 7.43 -16.06
C ILE A 128 15.69 7.34 -16.25
N GLY A 129 16.27 6.12 -16.22
CA GLY A 129 17.71 5.91 -16.36
C GLY A 129 18.56 6.39 -15.18
N ALA A 130 17.96 6.51 -13.99
CA ALA A 130 18.65 6.84 -12.75
C ALA A 130 19.13 5.57 -12.03
N LEU A 131 20.01 5.76 -11.00
CA LEU A 131 20.40 4.65 -10.14
C LEU A 131 19.18 4.15 -9.35
N ALA A 132 18.82 2.89 -9.52
CA ALA A 132 17.68 2.26 -8.86
C ALA A 132 18.03 1.75 -7.46
N ASP A 133 18.33 2.68 -6.56
CA ASP A 133 18.69 2.38 -5.15
C ASP A 133 17.47 2.32 -4.20
N GLY A 134 16.31 2.75 -4.68
CA GLY A 134 15.10 2.83 -3.87
C GLY A 134 15.11 3.97 -2.85
N MET A 135 15.99 4.94 -3.02
CA MET A 135 16.03 6.13 -2.18
C MET A 135 15.47 7.33 -2.94
N ALA A 136 14.35 7.86 -2.49
CA ALA A 136 13.76 9.05 -3.09
C ALA A 136 14.49 10.30 -2.58
N PHE A 137 15.48 10.77 -3.36
CA PHE A 137 16.22 12.01 -3.20
C PHE A 137 15.55 13.17 -3.95
N PRO A 138 16.04 14.41 -3.79
CA PRO A 138 15.57 15.55 -4.57
C PRO A 138 15.49 15.28 -6.07
N ASP A 139 16.48 14.63 -6.67
CA ASP A 139 16.49 14.29 -8.10
C ASP A 139 15.32 13.37 -8.50
N THR A 140 14.94 12.44 -7.61
CA THR A 140 13.77 11.56 -7.79
C THR A 140 12.48 12.38 -7.73
N PHE A 141 12.35 13.29 -6.76
CA PHE A 141 11.20 14.17 -6.62
C PHE A 141 11.08 15.14 -7.80
N ASP A 142 12.19 15.73 -8.25
CA ASP A 142 12.23 16.59 -9.44
C ASP A 142 11.83 15.84 -10.72
N ALA A 143 12.22 14.58 -10.83
CA ALA A 143 11.81 13.74 -11.96
C ALA A 143 10.29 13.45 -11.94
N ILE A 144 9.73 13.16 -10.77
CA ILE A 144 8.28 12.99 -10.58
C ILE A 144 7.55 14.31 -10.91
N GLU A 145 8.04 15.45 -10.45
CA GLU A 145 7.41 16.74 -10.69
C GLU A 145 7.47 17.15 -12.19
N ARG A 146 8.54 16.83 -12.90
CA ARG A 146 8.61 17.01 -14.36
C ARG A 146 7.50 16.26 -15.11
N LEU A 147 7.03 15.15 -14.55
CA LEU A 147 5.91 14.35 -15.09
C LEU A 147 4.53 14.82 -14.59
N ARG A 148 4.45 16.01 -13.99
CA ARG A 148 3.22 16.57 -13.43
C ARG A 148 2.04 16.57 -14.41
N HIS A 149 2.29 16.81 -15.69
CA HIS A 149 1.27 16.76 -16.73
C HIS A 149 0.62 15.38 -16.89
N VAL A 150 1.28 14.31 -16.42
CA VAL A 150 0.76 12.94 -16.43
C VAL A 150 -0.12 12.65 -15.22
N TRP A 151 0.28 13.11 -14.03
CA TRP A 151 -0.40 12.75 -12.79
C TRP A 151 -1.32 13.86 -12.23
N ALA A 152 -1.09 15.14 -12.53
CA ALA A 152 -1.91 16.21 -11.99
C ALA A 152 -3.38 16.12 -12.46
N GLY A 153 -4.29 16.10 -11.50
CA GLY A 153 -5.74 16.05 -11.76
C GLY A 153 -6.27 14.69 -12.21
N LYS A 154 -5.46 13.63 -12.14
CA LYS A 154 -5.92 12.25 -12.33
C LYS A 154 -6.06 11.58 -10.98
N PRO A 155 -7.19 10.91 -10.68
CA PRO A 155 -7.24 10.00 -9.56
C PRO A 155 -6.25 8.86 -9.81
N ALA A 156 -5.63 8.33 -8.75
CA ALA A 156 -4.85 7.11 -8.84
C ALA A 156 -5.76 6.03 -9.43
N ALA A 157 -5.32 5.43 -10.56
CA ALA A 157 -6.00 4.39 -11.30
C ALA A 157 -7.54 4.40 -11.21
N GLY A 158 -8.19 5.31 -11.94
CA GLY A 158 -9.63 5.18 -12.21
C GLY A 158 -9.88 4.19 -13.34
N PRO A 159 -11.06 3.55 -13.39
CA PRO A 159 -11.35 2.46 -14.31
C PRO A 159 -11.22 2.89 -15.78
N HIS A 160 -10.50 2.09 -16.57
CA HIS A 160 -10.53 2.19 -18.01
C HIS A 160 -11.84 1.59 -18.55
N PRO A 161 -12.52 2.23 -19.49
CA PRO A 161 -13.76 1.70 -20.03
C PRO A 161 -13.54 0.51 -20.94
N GLN A 162 -14.10 -0.63 -20.52
CA GLN A 162 -14.71 -1.67 -21.32
C GLN A 162 -13.87 -2.54 -22.27
N GLY A 163 -13.62 -3.74 -21.81
CA GLY A 163 -13.45 -4.95 -22.62
C GLY A 163 -14.33 -6.06 -22.10
N ALA A 164 -15.20 -6.59 -22.96
CA ALA A 164 -16.38 -7.38 -22.71
C ALA A 164 -16.20 -8.70 -21.93
N MET A 165 -17.30 -9.13 -21.28
CA MET A 165 -17.72 -10.46 -20.79
C MET A 165 -16.83 -11.32 -19.88
N GLY A 166 -15.51 -11.36 -19.98
CA GLY A 166 -14.61 -11.97 -18.99
C GLY A 166 -14.49 -11.11 -17.73
N PHE A 167 -14.56 -9.81 -17.87
CA PHE A 167 -14.44 -8.83 -16.79
C PHE A 167 -15.62 -8.76 -15.82
N ALA A 168 -16.84 -9.11 -16.25
CA ALA A 168 -18.00 -9.09 -15.33
C ALA A 168 -17.88 -10.16 -14.23
N ARG A 169 -17.24 -11.29 -14.53
CA ARG A 169 -16.99 -12.36 -13.58
C ARG A 169 -15.81 -12.00 -12.64
N ALA A 170 -14.76 -11.40 -13.19
CA ALA A 170 -13.63 -10.91 -12.42
C ALA A 170 -14.05 -9.80 -11.45
N ALA A 171 -14.88 -8.86 -11.89
CA ALA A 171 -15.39 -7.77 -11.06
C ALA A 171 -16.16 -8.27 -9.82
N SER A 172 -17.05 -9.26 -9.98
CA SER A 172 -17.79 -9.84 -8.87
C SER A 172 -16.86 -10.50 -7.83
N VAL A 173 -15.81 -11.19 -8.29
CA VAL A 173 -14.84 -11.82 -7.39
C VAL A 173 -13.99 -10.78 -6.67
N LEU A 174 -13.48 -9.77 -7.39
CA LEU A 174 -12.60 -8.75 -6.82
C LEU A 174 -13.32 -7.85 -5.80
N ASN A 175 -14.63 -7.65 -5.92
CA ASN A 175 -15.42 -6.91 -4.93
C ASN A 175 -15.60 -7.67 -3.60
N ASP A 176 -15.71 -8.99 -3.65
CA ASP A 176 -16.19 -9.78 -2.51
C ASP A 176 -15.14 -10.73 -1.93
N ALA A 177 -14.01 -10.93 -2.60
CA ALA A 177 -13.08 -12.01 -2.27
C ALA A 177 -12.29 -11.82 -0.99
N GLY A 178 -11.97 -10.58 -0.58
CA GLY A 178 -11.17 -10.29 0.60
C GLY A 178 -9.79 -10.97 0.52
N ILE A 179 -9.03 -10.67 -0.53
CA ILE A 179 -7.74 -11.29 -0.83
C ILE A 179 -6.62 -10.34 -0.45
N ALA A 180 -5.66 -10.80 0.35
CA ALA A 180 -4.38 -10.13 0.51
C ALA A 180 -3.32 -10.79 -0.37
N ILE A 181 -2.45 -9.98 -0.97
CA ILE A 181 -1.31 -10.45 -1.76
C ILE A 181 -0.03 -9.84 -1.20
N THR A 182 1.01 -10.65 -1.08
CA THR A 182 2.36 -10.21 -0.68
C THR A 182 3.42 -10.92 -1.51
N ALA A 183 4.69 -10.54 -1.33
CA ALA A 183 5.78 -11.13 -2.11
C ALA A 183 7.11 -11.08 -1.36
N ASP A 184 7.89 -12.15 -1.49
CA ASP A 184 9.12 -12.37 -0.71
C ASP A 184 10.35 -11.65 -1.31
N ASP A 185 10.40 -11.48 -2.64
CA ASP A 185 11.56 -10.98 -3.37
C ASP A 185 11.21 -9.80 -4.31
N PRO A 186 12.21 -9.04 -4.81
CA PRO A 186 11.95 -7.86 -5.66
C PRO A 186 11.19 -8.16 -6.96
N ILE A 187 11.38 -9.32 -7.58
CA ILE A 187 10.72 -9.68 -8.83
C ILE A 187 9.24 -9.97 -8.56
N SER A 188 8.97 -10.82 -7.58
CA SER A 188 7.61 -11.16 -7.19
C SER A 188 6.84 -9.95 -6.66
N ARG A 189 7.51 -8.98 -5.98
CA ARG A 189 6.90 -7.69 -5.59
C ARG A 189 6.44 -6.87 -6.80
N ASN A 190 7.24 -6.83 -7.86
CA ASN A 190 6.84 -6.16 -9.11
C ASN A 190 5.58 -6.81 -9.70
N VAL A 191 5.52 -8.14 -9.72
CA VAL A 191 4.34 -8.87 -10.21
C VAL A 191 3.12 -8.60 -9.31
N ALA A 192 3.27 -8.67 -7.99
CA ALA A 192 2.21 -8.39 -7.01
C ALA A 192 1.63 -6.97 -7.18
N GLY A 193 2.50 -5.97 -7.29
CA GLY A 193 2.08 -4.58 -7.55
C GLY A 193 1.31 -4.42 -8.86
N ARG A 194 1.69 -5.14 -9.92
CA ARG A 194 0.94 -5.13 -11.19
C ARG A 194 -0.41 -5.81 -11.09
N ILE A 195 -0.50 -6.92 -10.34
CA ILE A 195 -1.78 -7.59 -10.05
C ILE A 195 -2.72 -6.61 -9.34
N TRP A 196 -2.23 -5.92 -8.32
CA TRP A 196 -2.99 -4.93 -7.58
C TRP A 196 -3.48 -3.79 -8.48
N ASN A 197 -2.60 -3.22 -9.32
CA ASN A 197 -2.98 -2.19 -10.30
C ASN A 197 -4.04 -2.65 -11.27
N LEU A 198 -3.91 -3.86 -11.83
CA LEU A 198 -4.87 -4.42 -12.76
C LEU A 198 -6.23 -4.66 -12.09
N ALA A 199 -6.24 -5.17 -10.86
CA ALA A 199 -7.46 -5.42 -10.09
C ALA A 199 -8.20 -4.10 -9.81
N HIS A 200 -7.52 -3.08 -9.30
CA HIS A 200 -8.09 -1.76 -9.01
C HIS A 200 -8.47 -0.96 -10.26
N ALA A 201 -7.80 -1.21 -11.40
CA ALA A 201 -8.24 -0.67 -12.68
C ALA A 201 -9.49 -1.36 -13.26
N THR A 202 -9.84 -2.54 -12.74
CA THR A 202 -10.99 -3.33 -13.19
C THR A 202 -12.25 -3.02 -12.37
N VAL A 203 -12.09 -2.68 -11.07
CA VAL A 203 -13.20 -2.51 -10.12
C VAL A 203 -12.90 -1.36 -9.16
N ASP A 204 -13.88 -0.48 -8.94
CA ASP A 204 -13.74 0.69 -8.04
C ASP A 204 -13.63 0.29 -6.56
N ASP A 205 -14.44 -0.69 -6.13
CA ASP A 205 -14.45 -1.23 -4.76
C ASP A 205 -13.75 -2.60 -4.73
N CYS A 206 -12.44 -2.61 -4.98
CA CYS A 206 -11.66 -3.84 -5.07
C CYS A 206 -11.27 -4.35 -3.68
N ALA A 207 -11.66 -5.58 -3.35
CA ALA A 207 -11.28 -6.28 -2.11
C ALA A 207 -10.01 -7.12 -2.27
N LEU A 208 -9.01 -6.58 -2.98
CA LEU A 208 -7.67 -7.15 -3.10
C LEU A 208 -6.65 -6.16 -2.53
N ASP A 209 -6.01 -6.53 -1.42
CA ASP A 209 -5.02 -5.72 -0.73
C ASP A 209 -3.60 -6.15 -1.07
N LEU A 210 -2.71 -5.19 -1.31
CA LEU A 210 -1.28 -5.43 -1.42
C LEU A 210 -0.63 -5.13 -0.06
N VAL A 211 -0.04 -6.15 0.57
CA VAL A 211 0.55 -6.02 1.91
C VAL A 211 2.05 -6.29 1.90
N ASP A 212 2.79 -5.59 2.74
CA ASP A 212 4.26 -5.67 2.79
C ASP A 212 4.78 -7.01 3.33
N SER A 213 3.99 -7.67 4.19
CA SER A 213 4.34 -8.96 4.78
C SER A 213 3.10 -9.76 5.16
N PRO A 214 3.21 -11.09 5.38
CA PRO A 214 2.10 -11.91 5.85
C PRO A 214 1.49 -11.42 7.18
N GLU A 215 2.30 -10.81 8.06
CA GLU A 215 1.85 -10.29 9.35
C GLU A 215 1.00 -9.02 9.22
N SER A 216 1.13 -8.31 8.10
CA SER A 216 0.36 -7.10 7.78
C SER A 216 -0.99 -7.41 7.14
N THR A 217 -1.35 -8.69 7.01
CA THR A 217 -2.61 -9.11 6.40
C THR A 217 -3.80 -8.58 7.22
N PRO A 218 -4.79 -7.90 6.58
CA PRO A 218 -6.00 -7.44 7.25
C PRO A 218 -6.73 -8.58 7.97
N SER A 219 -7.31 -8.29 9.13
CA SER A 219 -7.99 -9.30 9.96
C SER A 219 -9.28 -9.87 9.33
N ASP A 220 -9.85 -9.16 8.37
CA ASP A 220 -11.01 -9.53 7.58
C ASP A 220 -10.65 -10.21 6.24
N ALA A 221 -9.36 -10.29 5.90
CA ALA A 221 -8.91 -11.02 4.75
C ALA A 221 -9.29 -12.51 4.85
N ARG A 222 -9.84 -13.06 3.77
CA ARG A 222 -10.27 -14.46 3.69
C ARG A 222 -9.17 -15.37 3.17
N ALA A 223 -8.29 -14.81 2.33
CA ALA A 223 -7.14 -15.52 1.77
C ALA A 223 -5.90 -14.62 1.68
N LEU A 224 -4.72 -15.25 1.81
CA LEU A 224 -3.41 -14.64 1.60
C LEU A 224 -2.69 -15.38 0.47
N ILE A 225 -2.23 -14.63 -0.53
CA ILE A 225 -1.41 -15.15 -1.62
C ILE A 225 0.00 -14.60 -1.46
N VAL A 226 0.99 -15.48 -1.34
CA VAL A 226 2.40 -15.13 -1.23
C VAL A 226 3.09 -15.46 -2.55
N LEU A 227 3.58 -14.46 -3.26
CA LEU A 227 4.36 -14.67 -4.49
C LEU A 227 5.84 -14.82 -4.16
N SER A 228 6.53 -15.73 -4.83
CA SER A 228 7.95 -15.92 -4.65
C SER A 228 8.62 -16.47 -5.92
N THR A 229 9.86 -16.07 -6.17
CA THR A 229 10.71 -16.65 -7.21
C THR A 229 11.62 -17.74 -6.67
N GLU A 230 11.70 -17.90 -5.34
CA GLU A 230 12.52 -18.90 -4.70
C GLU A 230 11.78 -20.24 -4.60
N PRO A 231 12.39 -21.36 -4.95
CA PRO A 231 11.79 -22.67 -4.76
C PRO A 231 11.66 -22.98 -3.25
N LEU A 232 10.62 -23.71 -2.87
CA LEU A 232 10.50 -24.22 -1.50
C LEU A 232 11.68 -25.14 -1.17
N PRO A 233 12.34 -24.96 0.00
CA PRO A 233 13.36 -25.89 0.45
C PRO A 233 12.77 -27.30 0.61
N GLU A 234 13.46 -28.32 0.08
CA GLU A 234 13.01 -29.73 0.07
C GLU A 234 12.70 -30.31 1.46
N ASN A 235 13.23 -29.71 2.52
CA ASN A 235 13.11 -30.22 3.90
C ASN A 235 12.15 -29.44 4.79
N VAL A 236 11.43 -28.48 4.26
CA VAL A 236 10.45 -27.67 5.02
C VAL A 236 9.05 -28.11 4.60
N ALA A 237 8.29 -28.68 5.54
CA ALA A 237 6.87 -28.90 5.31
C ALA A 237 6.22 -27.51 5.18
N PRO A 238 5.56 -27.19 4.07
CA PRO A 238 4.97 -25.88 3.89
C PRO A 238 3.79 -25.71 4.85
N ASP A 239 3.81 -24.64 5.64
CA ASP A 239 2.66 -24.24 6.46
C ASP A 239 1.46 -23.82 5.60
N MET A 240 1.71 -23.62 4.29
CA MET A 240 0.71 -23.26 3.28
C MET A 240 0.92 -24.08 2.01
N GLY A 241 -0.14 -24.27 1.21
CA GLY A 241 -0.04 -24.94 -0.09
C GLY A 241 0.91 -24.18 -1.03
N ASN A 242 1.72 -24.91 -1.80
CA ASN A 242 2.58 -24.35 -2.84
C ASN A 242 2.04 -24.68 -4.24
N VAL A 243 1.97 -23.68 -5.11
CA VAL A 243 1.48 -23.82 -6.49
C VAL A 243 2.52 -23.18 -7.42
N MET A 244 3.00 -23.92 -8.39
CA MET A 244 3.92 -23.38 -9.41
C MET A 244 3.12 -22.74 -10.55
N LEU A 245 3.62 -21.63 -11.08
CA LEU A 245 3.10 -20.99 -12.28
C LEU A 245 3.73 -21.62 -13.54
N ASP A 246 3.38 -22.86 -13.83
CA ASP A 246 3.93 -23.64 -14.95
C ASP A 246 2.85 -24.01 -15.99
N ASP A 247 1.73 -24.54 -15.58
CA ASP A 247 0.58 -24.91 -16.43
C ASP A 247 -0.61 -23.99 -16.13
N ILE A 248 -0.88 -23.07 -17.06
CA ILE A 248 -1.89 -22.02 -16.92
C ILE A 248 -3.30 -22.60 -16.92
N ASP A 249 -3.55 -23.66 -17.70
CA ASP A 249 -4.88 -24.22 -17.86
C ASP A 249 -5.39 -24.87 -16.55
N THR A 250 -4.50 -25.46 -15.77
CA THR A 250 -4.81 -26.09 -14.47
C THR A 250 -4.59 -25.18 -13.28
N LEU A 251 -3.97 -24.02 -13.46
CA LEU A 251 -3.60 -23.08 -12.38
C LEU A 251 -4.80 -22.67 -11.50
N PRO A 252 -5.97 -22.29 -12.04
CA PRO A 252 -7.12 -21.93 -11.20
C PRO A 252 -7.62 -23.07 -10.28
N MET A 253 -7.60 -24.30 -10.78
CA MET A 253 -7.99 -25.47 -9.99
C MET A 253 -6.97 -25.77 -8.90
N ARG A 254 -5.68 -25.68 -9.20
CA ARG A 254 -4.59 -25.91 -8.23
C ARG A 254 -4.60 -24.86 -7.13
N LEU A 255 -4.77 -23.56 -7.49
CA LEU A 255 -4.93 -22.48 -6.53
C LEU A 255 -6.11 -22.72 -5.61
N ARG A 256 -7.28 -23.04 -6.17
CA ARG A 256 -8.48 -23.36 -5.39
C ARG A 256 -8.24 -24.50 -4.41
N THR A 257 -7.66 -25.60 -4.87
CA THR A 257 -7.39 -26.77 -4.04
C THR A 257 -6.40 -26.43 -2.92
N ALA A 258 -5.33 -25.70 -3.22
CA ALA A 258 -4.35 -25.27 -2.24
C ALA A 258 -4.96 -24.34 -1.17
N ILE A 259 -5.79 -23.37 -1.57
CA ILE A 259 -6.49 -22.46 -0.65
C ILE A 259 -7.47 -23.25 0.23
N GLN A 260 -8.26 -24.15 -0.34
CA GLN A 260 -9.24 -24.96 0.42
C GLN A 260 -8.58 -25.87 1.45
N SER A 261 -7.43 -26.44 1.11
CA SER A 261 -6.68 -27.35 2.00
C SER A 261 -5.80 -26.62 3.02
N SER A 262 -5.64 -25.30 2.92
CA SER A 262 -4.83 -24.53 3.86
C SER A 262 -5.41 -24.54 5.27
N PRO A 263 -4.62 -24.93 6.30
CA PRO A 263 -5.04 -24.88 7.70
C PRO A 263 -4.98 -23.46 8.28
N ALA A 264 -4.27 -22.53 7.62
CA ALA A 264 -4.05 -21.16 8.09
C ALA A 264 -5.35 -20.33 8.12
N ARG A 265 -5.33 -19.25 8.89
CA ARG A 265 -6.37 -18.21 8.93
C ARG A 265 -5.71 -16.83 8.94
N PRO A 266 -5.89 -16.02 7.88
CA PRO A 266 -6.56 -16.35 6.62
C PRO A 266 -5.95 -17.55 5.91
N ARG A 267 -6.68 -18.19 4.98
CA ARG A 267 -6.18 -19.32 4.20
C ARG A 267 -5.05 -18.86 3.30
N ALA A 268 -3.88 -19.48 3.42
CA ALA A 268 -2.68 -19.04 2.73
C ALA A 268 -2.25 -20.02 1.64
N VAL A 269 -1.78 -19.46 0.53
CA VAL A 269 -1.15 -20.20 -0.58
C VAL A 269 0.08 -19.46 -1.08
N ARG A 270 1.15 -20.19 -1.32
CA ARG A 270 2.33 -19.68 -1.98
C ARG A 270 2.26 -19.98 -3.48
N VAL A 271 2.59 -18.98 -4.29
CA VAL A 271 2.70 -19.13 -5.74
C VAL A 271 4.15 -18.92 -6.16
N GLU A 272 4.74 -19.95 -6.73
CA GLU A 272 6.11 -19.92 -7.21
C GLU A 272 6.14 -19.49 -8.68
N LEU A 273 6.85 -18.40 -8.95
CA LEU A 273 7.01 -17.84 -10.29
C LEU A 273 8.19 -18.53 -11.00
N PRO A 274 8.05 -18.97 -12.26
CA PRO A 274 9.12 -19.60 -13.02
C PRO A 274 10.11 -18.52 -13.49
N VAL A 275 11.10 -18.20 -12.68
CA VAL A 275 12.19 -17.31 -13.06
C VAL A 275 13.33 -18.15 -13.60
N GLY A 276 13.45 -18.21 -14.93
CA GLY A 276 14.59 -18.87 -15.58
C GLY A 276 15.89 -18.07 -15.44
N ALA A 277 17.02 -18.69 -15.79
CA ALA A 277 18.35 -18.07 -15.82
C ALA A 277 18.50 -16.91 -16.84
N SER A 278 17.48 -16.60 -17.63
CA SER A 278 17.41 -15.47 -18.54
C SER A 278 16.87 -14.23 -17.81
N ALA A 279 17.36 -13.07 -18.18
CA ALA A 279 16.96 -11.81 -17.55
C ALA A 279 15.43 -11.64 -17.56
N PHE A 280 14.85 -11.54 -16.35
CA PHE A 280 13.43 -11.20 -16.16
C PHE A 280 13.16 -9.79 -16.66
N THR A 281 12.17 -9.63 -17.51
CA THR A 281 11.83 -8.34 -18.14
C THR A 281 10.54 -7.74 -17.58
N ILE A 282 10.32 -6.44 -17.82
CA ILE A 282 9.05 -5.76 -17.50
C ILE A 282 7.87 -6.43 -18.21
N SER A 283 8.09 -6.94 -19.44
CA SER A 283 7.06 -7.66 -20.20
C SER A 283 6.67 -8.99 -19.54
N ASP A 284 7.64 -9.70 -18.95
CA ASP A 284 7.38 -10.96 -18.25
C ASP A 284 6.55 -10.70 -16.98
N ALA A 285 6.89 -9.65 -16.22
CA ALA A 285 6.13 -9.24 -15.05
C ALA A 285 4.68 -8.91 -15.38
N GLN A 286 4.44 -8.21 -16.49
CA GLN A 286 3.08 -7.89 -16.95
C GLN A 286 2.32 -9.14 -17.36
N THR A 287 2.96 -10.05 -18.07
CA THR A 287 2.37 -11.32 -18.51
C THR A 287 1.98 -12.16 -17.29
N PHE A 288 2.88 -12.32 -16.31
CA PHE A 288 2.59 -13.08 -15.09
C PHE A 288 1.47 -12.42 -14.27
N ALA A 289 1.44 -11.10 -14.18
CA ALA A 289 0.38 -10.40 -13.46
C ALA A 289 -1.00 -10.64 -14.07
N VAL A 290 -1.12 -10.59 -15.40
CA VAL A 290 -2.39 -10.86 -16.10
C VAL A 290 -2.83 -12.32 -15.90
N LEU A 291 -1.92 -13.27 -16.10
CA LEU A 291 -2.21 -14.70 -15.96
C LEU A 291 -2.62 -15.07 -14.52
N LEU A 292 -1.91 -14.49 -13.53
CA LEU A 292 -2.23 -14.74 -12.13
C LEU A 292 -3.55 -14.10 -11.71
N LEU A 293 -3.83 -12.88 -12.14
CA LEU A 293 -5.10 -12.22 -11.82
C LEU A 293 -6.28 -13.00 -12.40
N ASP A 294 -6.18 -13.47 -13.64
CA ASP A 294 -7.21 -14.30 -14.25
C ASP A 294 -7.40 -15.64 -13.51
N ALA A 295 -6.29 -16.30 -13.15
CA ALA A 295 -6.31 -17.53 -12.39
C ALA A 295 -6.89 -17.35 -10.98
N ILE A 296 -6.57 -16.26 -10.29
CA ILE A 296 -7.13 -15.90 -8.99
C ILE A 296 -8.65 -15.70 -9.12
N CYS A 297 -9.09 -14.86 -10.06
CA CYS A 297 -10.52 -14.64 -10.28
C CYS A 297 -11.26 -15.94 -10.58
N ALA A 298 -10.71 -16.81 -11.43
CA ALA A 298 -11.31 -18.12 -11.75
C ALA A 298 -11.26 -19.11 -10.57
N ALA A 299 -10.27 -19.02 -9.69
CA ALA A 299 -10.19 -19.85 -8.49
C ALA A 299 -11.25 -19.43 -7.47
N PHE A 300 -11.45 -18.14 -7.26
CA PHE A 300 -12.38 -17.59 -6.26
C PHE A 300 -13.84 -17.54 -6.72
N ASP A 301 -14.14 -17.52 -8.02
CA ASP A 301 -15.50 -17.52 -8.58
C ASP A 301 -16.40 -18.69 -8.07
N ARG A 302 -15.79 -19.74 -7.56
CA ARG A 302 -16.49 -20.94 -7.05
C ARG A 302 -16.03 -21.37 -5.67
N LEU A 303 -15.38 -20.48 -4.94
CA LEU A 303 -14.90 -20.73 -3.59
C LEU A 303 -15.96 -20.28 -2.59
N GLU A 304 -16.56 -21.23 -1.88
CA GLU A 304 -17.26 -20.99 -0.62
C GLU A 304 -16.20 -20.99 0.49
N LEU A 305 -15.81 -19.81 0.99
CA LEU A 305 -14.79 -19.61 2.04
C LEU A 305 -15.44 -19.42 3.41
#